data_325a044e569388f511b78d38692c1f03
#
_entry.id   325a044e569388f511b78d38692c1f03
#
_cell.length_a   1.000
_cell.length_b   1.000
_cell.length_c   1.000
_cell.angle_alpha   90.00
_cell.angle_beta   90.00
_cell.angle_gamma   90.00
#
_symmetry.space_group_name_H-M   'P 1'
#
loop_
_entity.id
_entity.type
_entity.pdbx_description
1 polymer ?
#
loop_
_entity_poly.entity_id
_entity_poly.type
_entity_poly.pdbx_seq_one_letter_code
_entity_poly.pdbx_strand_id
1 'polypeptide(L)'
;MKKEVKNETKSEVFQKTFWLYMIGNILGFLMEGFWCKLKYGKWESHVVSMIGPFCLIYGFGAAIFYLCGRKLKNQNIFTQFLFSCLVGDVVEYICGYFLEHAFGMRAWYYGRYFLNINGYICLFMTVAW
;
A
#
# COMPACT_ATOMS: atom_id res chain seq x y z
N MET A 1 17.51 17.15 -25.11
CA MET A 1 16.67 18.14 -24.39
C MET A 1 16.57 17.71 -22.92
N LYS A 2 17.26 18.40 -22.02
CA LYS A 2 17.02 18.24 -20.58
C LYS A 2 15.63 18.80 -20.30
N LYS A 3 14.63 17.95 -19.99
CA LYS A 3 13.36 18.42 -19.42
C LYS A 3 13.70 19.15 -18.13
N GLU A 4 13.50 20.45 -18.09
CA GLU A 4 13.51 21.21 -16.85
C GLU A 4 12.53 20.52 -15.89
N VAL A 5 13.07 19.96 -14.84
CA VAL A 5 12.25 19.36 -13.77
C VAL A 5 11.66 20.53 -13.00
N LYS A 6 10.43 20.93 -13.40
CA LYS A 6 9.66 21.93 -12.67
C LYS A 6 9.57 21.47 -11.22
N ASN A 7 10.16 22.23 -10.31
CA ASN A 7 10.04 21.96 -8.89
C ASN A 7 8.58 22.16 -8.47
N GLU A 8 7.94 21.07 -8.04
CA GLU A 8 6.57 21.09 -7.57
C GLU A 8 6.47 21.95 -6.29
N THR A 9 5.45 22.78 -6.23
CA THR A 9 5.13 23.57 -5.03
C THR A 9 4.61 22.65 -3.92
N LYS A 10 4.68 23.10 -2.67
CA LYS A 10 4.13 22.35 -1.52
C LYS A 10 2.64 22.06 -1.69
N SER A 11 1.89 22.99 -2.28
CA SER A 11 0.46 22.84 -2.55
C SER A 11 0.19 21.76 -3.61
N GLU A 12 0.95 21.73 -4.70
CA GLU A 12 0.83 20.70 -5.73
C GLU A 12 1.14 19.30 -5.18
N VAL A 13 2.17 19.19 -4.34
CA VAL A 13 2.53 17.93 -3.67
C VAL A 13 1.40 17.46 -2.76
N PHE A 14 0.84 18.35 -1.96
CA PHE A 14 -0.28 18.02 -1.08
C PHE A 14 -1.50 17.55 -1.86
N GLN A 15 -1.89 18.28 -2.92
CA GLN A 15 -3.03 17.90 -3.76
C GLN A 15 -2.83 16.54 -4.42
N LYS A 16 -1.65 16.27 -4.98
CA LYS A 16 -1.33 14.98 -5.60
C LYS A 16 -1.35 13.84 -4.57
N THR A 17 -0.76 14.07 -3.40
CA THR A 17 -0.76 13.08 -2.32
C THR A 17 -2.18 12.75 -1.86
N PHE A 18 -3.01 13.78 -1.68
CA PHE A 18 -4.42 13.62 -1.30
C PHE A 18 -5.21 12.81 -2.33
N TRP A 19 -5.10 13.17 -3.61
CA TRP A 19 -5.83 12.45 -4.67
C TRP A 19 -5.33 11.02 -4.85
N LEU A 20 -4.02 10.79 -4.75
CA LEU A 20 -3.47 9.43 -4.79
C LEU A 20 -3.92 8.59 -3.59
N TYR A 21 -4.01 9.19 -2.41
CA TYR A 21 -4.61 8.54 -1.24
C TYR A 21 -6.06 8.15 -1.50
N MET A 22 -6.89 9.05 -2.02
CA MET A 22 -8.31 8.77 -2.31
C MET A 22 -8.47 7.69 -3.39
N ILE A 23 -7.75 7.81 -4.50
CA ILE A 23 -7.77 6.83 -5.59
C ILE A 23 -7.26 5.47 -5.11
N GLY A 24 -6.16 5.46 -4.35
CA GLY A 24 -5.60 4.24 -3.77
C GLY A 24 -6.60 3.49 -2.88
N ASN A 25 -7.34 4.21 -2.04
CA ASN A 25 -8.40 3.64 -1.22
C ASN A 25 -9.48 2.92 -2.05
N ILE A 26 -9.98 3.59 -3.09
CA ILE A 26 -11.05 3.06 -3.95
C ILE A 26 -10.54 1.87 -4.77
N LEU A 27 -9.37 2.00 -5.40
CA LEU A 27 -8.78 0.93 -6.18
C LEU A 27 -8.44 -0.28 -5.31
N GLY A 28 -7.91 -0.06 -4.11
CA GLY A 28 -7.64 -1.13 -3.15
C GLY A 28 -8.90 -1.89 -2.76
N PHE A 29 -9.98 -1.18 -2.48
CA PHE A 29 -11.28 -1.79 -2.19
C PHE A 29 -11.78 -2.67 -3.36
N LEU A 30 -11.69 -2.16 -4.60
CA LEU A 30 -12.10 -2.91 -5.78
C LEU A 30 -11.20 -4.13 -6.03
N MET A 31 -9.89 -3.99 -5.87
CA MET A 31 -8.93 -5.09 -6.03
C MET A 31 -9.17 -6.19 -5.00
N GLU A 32 -9.35 -5.85 -3.73
CA GLU A 32 -9.66 -6.81 -2.67
C GLU A 32 -10.98 -7.53 -2.94
N GLY A 33 -12.04 -6.81 -3.26
CA GLY A 33 -13.34 -7.39 -3.59
C GLY A 33 -13.26 -8.33 -4.78
N PHE A 34 -12.52 -7.95 -5.83
CA PHE A 34 -12.30 -8.80 -7.01
C PHE A 34 -11.50 -10.07 -6.68
N TRP A 35 -10.42 -9.93 -5.90
CA TRP A 35 -9.62 -11.06 -5.42
C TRP A 35 -10.45 -12.04 -4.60
N CYS A 36 -11.27 -11.54 -3.66
CA CYS A 36 -12.15 -12.36 -2.86
C CYS A 36 -13.19 -13.09 -3.72
N LYS A 37 -13.76 -12.39 -4.71
CA LYS A 37 -14.71 -13.00 -5.65
C LYS A 37 -14.09 -14.14 -6.45
N LEU A 38 -12.84 -13.98 -6.92
CA LEU A 38 -12.11 -15.01 -7.64
C LEU A 38 -11.78 -16.21 -6.74
N LYS A 39 -11.37 -15.95 -5.49
CA LYS A 39 -10.90 -16.99 -4.58
C LYS A 39 -12.03 -17.73 -3.85
N TYR A 40 -13.07 -17.03 -3.46
CA TYR A 40 -14.14 -17.54 -2.60
C TYR A 40 -15.54 -17.49 -3.23
N GLY A 41 -15.67 -17.00 -4.45
CA GLY A 41 -16.94 -16.87 -5.17
C GLY A 41 -17.86 -15.77 -4.62
N LYS A 42 -17.45 -15.04 -3.58
CA LYS A 42 -18.22 -13.97 -2.94
C LYS A 42 -17.45 -12.66 -2.98
N TRP A 43 -18.19 -11.56 -3.15
CA TRP A 43 -17.62 -10.23 -3.05
C TRP A 43 -17.54 -9.84 -1.57
N GLU A 44 -16.38 -9.98 -0.98
CA GLU A 44 -16.10 -9.56 0.38
C GLU A 44 -14.76 -8.80 0.40
N SER A 45 -14.66 -7.76 1.21
CA SER A 45 -13.37 -7.11 1.46
C SER A 45 -12.78 -7.69 2.75
N HIS A 46 -11.66 -8.39 2.65
CA HIS A 46 -10.94 -8.90 3.83
C HIS A 46 -10.17 -7.82 4.55
N VAL A 47 -9.80 -6.77 3.85
CA VAL A 47 -9.16 -5.61 4.46
C VAL A 47 -10.25 -4.67 4.93
N VAL A 48 -10.26 -4.41 6.22
CA VAL A 48 -11.30 -3.66 6.90
C VAL A 48 -11.57 -2.34 6.21
N SER A 49 -12.69 -2.29 5.49
CA SER A 49 -13.30 -1.04 5.09
C SER A 49 -14.07 -0.50 6.28
N MET A 50 -13.44 0.34 7.08
CA MET A 50 -14.10 0.94 8.24
C MET A 50 -15.14 1.99 7.83
N ILE A 51 -15.00 2.58 6.65
CA ILE A 51 -15.86 3.66 6.17
C ILE A 51 -16.08 3.50 4.67
N GLY A 52 -17.25 3.02 4.27
CA GLY A 52 -17.66 2.92 2.86
C GLY A 52 -16.68 2.12 1.98
N PRO A 53 -16.53 2.48 0.69
CA PRO A 53 -15.70 1.75 -0.26
C PRO A 53 -14.22 2.19 -0.18
N PHE A 54 -13.66 2.31 1.03
CA PHE A 54 -12.29 2.76 1.24
C PHE A 54 -11.44 1.69 1.92
N CYS A 55 -10.34 1.32 1.29
CA CYS A 55 -9.33 0.45 1.86
C CYS A 55 -8.12 1.29 2.27
N LEU A 56 -8.06 1.71 3.53
CA LEU A 56 -7.11 2.71 4.03
C LEU A 56 -5.65 2.32 3.82
N ILE A 57 -5.31 1.05 3.90
CA ILE A 57 -3.94 0.58 3.70
C ILE A 57 -3.42 0.90 2.28
N TYR A 58 -4.26 0.73 1.26
CA TYR A 58 -3.89 1.05 -0.12
C TYR A 58 -3.80 2.55 -0.35
N GLY A 59 -4.66 3.33 0.31
CA GLY A 59 -4.57 4.79 0.28
C GLY A 59 -3.28 5.31 0.89
N PHE A 60 -2.94 4.86 2.09
CA PHE A 60 -1.68 5.19 2.75
C PHE A 60 -0.48 4.70 1.94
N GLY A 61 -0.54 3.46 1.42
CA GLY A 61 0.49 2.92 0.54
C GLY A 61 0.73 3.85 -0.66
N ALA A 62 -0.31 4.19 -1.42
CA ALA A 62 -0.20 5.06 -2.59
C ALA A 62 0.40 6.44 -2.25
N ALA A 63 -0.04 7.07 -1.16
CA ALA A 63 0.49 8.35 -0.71
C ALA A 63 1.98 8.28 -0.34
N ILE A 64 2.37 7.26 0.43
CA ILE A 64 3.75 7.06 0.88
C ILE A 64 4.66 6.72 -0.31
N PHE A 65 4.23 5.82 -1.21
CA PHE A 65 4.97 5.50 -2.42
C PHE A 65 5.21 6.73 -3.30
N TYR A 66 4.22 7.61 -3.45
CA TYR A 66 4.39 8.86 -4.18
C TYR A 66 5.43 9.76 -3.53
N LEU A 67 5.33 9.99 -2.21
CA LEU A 67 6.25 10.85 -1.49
C LEU A 67 7.70 10.31 -1.50
N CYS A 68 7.86 9.00 -1.34
CA CYS A 68 9.17 8.34 -1.41
C CYS A 68 9.71 8.32 -2.85
N GLY A 69 8.86 7.99 -3.82
CA GLY A 69 9.23 7.93 -5.24
C GLY A 69 9.73 9.25 -5.80
N ARG A 70 9.24 10.38 -5.29
CA ARG A 70 9.75 11.71 -5.66
C ARG A 70 11.25 11.87 -5.33
N LYS A 71 11.70 11.29 -4.23
CA LYS A 71 13.12 11.32 -3.82
C LYS A 71 13.96 10.35 -4.62
N LEU A 72 13.38 9.28 -5.11
CA LEU A 72 14.05 8.18 -5.80
C LEU A 72 13.99 8.26 -7.33
N LYS A 73 13.31 9.25 -7.89
CA LYS A 73 13.09 9.36 -9.34
C LYS A 73 14.36 9.32 -10.21
N ASN A 74 15.51 9.69 -9.65
CA ASN A 74 16.79 9.72 -10.33
C ASN A 74 17.65 8.47 -10.06
N GLN A 75 17.14 7.52 -9.27
CA GLN A 75 17.83 6.27 -8.98
C GLN A 75 17.54 5.24 -10.07
N ASN A 76 18.40 4.22 -10.16
CA ASN A 76 18.17 3.12 -11.10
C ASN A 76 16.92 2.30 -10.70
N ILE A 77 16.36 1.58 -11.67
CA ILE A 77 15.11 0.83 -11.47
C ILE A 77 15.22 -0.25 -10.38
N PHE A 78 16.38 -0.85 -10.24
CA PHE A 78 16.61 -1.87 -9.22
C PHE A 78 16.56 -1.29 -7.80
N THR A 79 17.18 -0.11 -7.59
CA THR A 79 17.10 0.63 -6.32
C THR A 79 15.67 1.05 -6.02
N GLN A 80 14.94 1.55 -7.03
CA GLN A 80 13.52 1.90 -6.87
C GLN A 80 12.68 0.68 -6.47
N PHE A 81 12.91 -0.46 -7.10
CA PHE A 81 12.22 -1.71 -6.78
C PHE A 81 12.50 -2.17 -5.34
N LEU A 82 13.76 -2.27 -4.94
CA LEU A 82 14.12 -2.68 -3.58
C LEU A 82 13.54 -1.74 -2.52
N PHE A 83 13.59 -0.45 -2.78
CA PHE A 83 13.04 0.54 -1.85
C PHE A 83 11.52 0.45 -1.77
N SER A 84 10.84 0.20 -2.88
CA SER A 84 9.39 -0.01 -2.90
C SER A 84 8.98 -1.23 -2.08
N CYS A 85 9.68 -2.35 -2.23
CA CYS A 85 9.47 -3.55 -1.42
C CYS A 85 9.60 -3.24 0.07
N LEU A 86 10.67 -2.54 0.47
CA LEU A 86 10.90 -2.17 1.86
C LEU A 86 9.81 -1.24 2.41
N VAL A 87 9.42 -0.22 1.64
CA VAL A 87 8.35 0.72 2.03
C VAL A 87 7.01 -0.01 2.15
N GLY A 88 6.70 -0.89 1.20
CA GLY A 88 5.50 -1.72 1.23
C GLY A 88 5.42 -2.58 2.49
N ASP A 89 6.50 -3.28 2.82
CA ASP A 89 6.60 -4.10 4.03
C ASP A 89 6.40 -3.28 5.31
N VAL A 90 7.01 -2.10 5.40
CA VAL A 90 6.87 -1.22 6.56
C VAL A 90 5.42 -0.75 6.71
N VAL A 91 4.79 -0.32 5.63
CA VAL A 91 3.37 0.12 5.64
C VAL A 91 2.46 -1.04 6.04
N GLU A 92 2.64 -2.20 5.44
CA GLU A 92 1.82 -3.38 5.70
C GLU A 92 2.00 -3.87 7.15
N TYR A 93 3.22 -3.92 7.64
CA TYR A 93 3.51 -4.30 9.02
C TYR A 93 2.88 -3.34 10.03
N ILE A 94 3.07 -2.03 9.85
CA ILE A 94 2.51 -1.01 10.76
C ILE A 94 0.99 -1.05 10.74
N CYS A 95 0.37 -1.15 9.56
CA CYS A 95 -1.08 -1.22 9.45
C CYS A 95 -1.64 -2.50 10.09
N GLY A 96 -1.02 -3.65 9.86
CA GLY A 96 -1.43 -4.93 10.46
C GLY A 96 -1.29 -4.92 11.98
N TYR A 97 -0.16 -4.45 12.48
CA TYR A 97 0.08 -4.30 13.90
C TYR A 97 -0.93 -3.35 14.57
N PHE A 98 -1.15 -2.18 13.97
CA PHE A 98 -2.10 -1.20 14.49
C PHE A 98 -3.54 -1.74 14.53
N LEU A 99 -4.01 -2.38 13.47
CA LEU A 99 -5.36 -2.96 13.41
C LEU A 99 -5.54 -4.02 14.50
N GLU A 100 -4.56 -4.86 14.71
CA GLU A 100 -4.65 -5.93 15.72
C GLU A 100 -4.64 -5.37 17.14
N HIS A 101 -3.74 -4.43 17.45
CA HIS A 101 -3.57 -3.94 18.82
C HIS A 101 -4.56 -2.84 19.20
N ALA A 102 -4.99 -2.01 18.25
CA ALA A 102 -5.95 -0.92 18.52
C ALA A 102 -7.41 -1.40 18.45
N PHE A 103 -7.72 -2.32 17.54
CA PHE A 103 -9.09 -2.76 17.28
C PHE A 103 -9.34 -4.26 17.54
N GLY A 104 -8.30 -5.00 17.90
CA GLY A 104 -8.39 -6.45 18.11
C GLY A 104 -8.69 -7.24 16.83
N MET A 105 -8.48 -6.64 15.65
CA MET A 105 -8.82 -7.22 14.37
C MET A 105 -7.57 -7.60 13.58
N ARG A 106 -7.43 -8.87 13.24
CA ARG A 106 -6.41 -9.36 12.33
C ARG A 106 -6.96 -9.45 10.92
N ALA A 107 -6.72 -8.40 10.11
CA ALA A 107 -7.26 -8.29 8.76
C ALA A 107 -6.66 -9.33 7.79
N TRP A 108 -5.40 -9.72 8.00
CA TRP A 108 -4.71 -10.77 7.24
C TRP A 108 -3.72 -11.51 8.12
N TYR A 109 -3.28 -12.69 7.63
CA TYR A 109 -2.29 -13.52 8.34
C TYR A 109 -1.45 -14.32 7.37
N TYR A 110 -0.15 -14.05 7.32
CA TYR A 110 0.83 -14.73 6.45
C TYR A 110 1.69 -15.76 7.19
N GLY A 111 1.30 -16.19 8.36
CA GLY A 111 2.10 -17.09 9.20
C GLY A 111 2.47 -18.45 8.57
N ARG A 112 1.78 -18.84 7.48
CA ARG A 112 2.06 -20.05 6.71
C ARG A 112 3.00 -19.83 5.53
N TYR A 113 3.33 -18.57 5.23
CA TYR A 113 4.16 -18.21 4.09
C TYR A 113 5.63 -18.09 4.51
N PHE A 114 6.51 -18.36 3.52
CA PHE A 114 7.96 -18.32 3.72
C PHE A 114 8.44 -16.90 4.09
N LEU A 115 9.36 -16.81 5.04
CA LEU A 115 9.92 -15.58 5.58
C LEU A 115 8.84 -14.57 6.05
N ASN A 116 7.80 -15.07 6.72
CA ASN A 116 6.87 -14.15 7.38
C ASN A 116 7.47 -13.56 8.67
N ILE A 117 7.06 -12.33 8.99
CA ILE A 117 7.39 -11.67 10.25
C ILE A 117 6.08 -11.40 10.98
N ASN A 118 5.88 -12.10 12.09
CA ASN A 118 4.68 -12.03 12.93
C ASN A 118 3.34 -12.25 12.17
N GLY A 119 3.40 -12.81 10.95
CA GLY A 119 2.25 -13.00 10.09
C GLY A 119 1.73 -11.72 9.43
N TYR A 120 2.37 -10.57 9.62
CA TYR A 120 1.96 -9.29 9.01
C TYR A 120 2.52 -9.09 7.61
N ILE A 121 3.74 -9.56 7.36
CA ILE A 121 4.43 -9.51 6.06
C ILE A 121 5.02 -10.88 5.73
N CYS A 122 5.30 -11.12 4.45
CA CYS A 122 6.01 -12.31 3.98
C CYS A 122 6.73 -12.01 2.66
N LEU A 123 7.71 -12.85 2.30
CA LEU A 123 8.52 -12.64 1.09
C LEU A 123 7.67 -12.49 -0.18
N PHE A 124 6.62 -13.28 -0.33
CA PHE A 124 5.74 -13.19 -1.50
C PHE A 124 5.09 -11.81 -1.63
N MET A 125 4.58 -11.26 -0.51
CA MET A 125 3.98 -9.93 -0.50
C MET A 125 5.02 -8.83 -0.65
N THR A 126 6.22 -9.01 -0.06
CA THR A 126 7.36 -8.08 -0.25
C THR A 126 7.67 -7.87 -1.74
N VAL A 127 7.67 -8.93 -2.54
CA VAL A 127 7.94 -8.84 -3.99
C VAL A 127 6.73 -8.30 -4.76
N ALA A 128 5.52 -8.48 -4.25
CA ALA A 128 4.28 -8.01 -4.88
C ALA A 128 4.08 -6.49 -4.75
N TRP A 129 4.69 -5.85 -3.73
CA TRP A 129 4.71 -4.38 -3.58
C TRP A 129 5.66 -3.74 -4.59
#